data_d6f943d3913de14fc34f6a48f0f3c555
#
_entry.id   d6f943d3913de14fc34f6a48f0f3c555
#
_cell.length_a   1.000
_cell.length_b   1.000
_cell.length_c   1.000
_cell.angle_alpha   90.00
_cell.angle_beta   90.00
_cell.angle_gamma   90.00
#
_symmetry.space_group_name_H-M   'P 1'
#
loop_
_entity.id
_entity.type
_entity.pdbx_description
1 polymer ?
#
loop_
_entity_poly.entity_id
_entity_poly.type
_entity_poly.pdbx_seq_one_letter_code
_entity_poly.pdbx_strand_id
1 'polypeptide(L)'
;MQKRVISGILALVLVLTLTLTLAQADVRVELDGIDGGSASVTVPEDDSAALLEGYLYQLNGLEAPETVVKAEGGGNTASRPATYMASMNPTLRAVYDQLVPEIQKIAAGQGSSSAFSLGIQMTFTKEELGIEGDMLVRGDDGQYHFSEETGAAIEKAVNEVMDMDMLLNQLLAHHPYELYWFDKSFSEGAIRVKYSYGTDGQQTVMVGDFVIMMAVSQDYAVTDAATQQYYLYSPDTAKTGAASAAAATAAQVVAENQGKGAYSKLVAYREYITKAVDYNFDVANTANYPYGDPWQLIYVFDGDDTTNVVCEGYSKAFKYLCDLTWTGSDPEVVCYLPTGTMDGEDHMWNIVSIGGVNYLTDITNCDSYADGTAAIGYPDQMFLCGAAGGVDEGYTVDILGQRKVLYTYDDKGTKSIYDDRELVLSATKYSPLTFDLNQLIALARYAAGITTDESAAIDVNNDGIISAADLTAMAQSLVS
;
A
#
# COMPACT_ATOMS: atom_id res chain seq x y z
N MET A 1 1.44 -18.43 44.33
CA MET A 1 0.38 -18.37 43.32
C MET A 1 0.74 -17.45 42.18
N GLN A 2 1.12 -16.20 42.40
CA GLN A 2 1.52 -15.25 41.30
C GLN A 2 2.59 -15.76 40.32
N LYS A 3 3.66 -16.41 40.81
CA LYS A 3 4.71 -16.94 39.93
C LYS A 3 4.27 -18.07 38.98
N ARG A 4 3.23 -18.85 39.38
CA ARG A 4 2.70 -19.95 38.56
C ARG A 4 1.72 -19.45 37.49
N VAL A 5 0.95 -18.41 37.82
CA VAL A 5 0.06 -17.74 36.85
C VAL A 5 0.87 -17.00 35.77
N ILE A 6 1.94 -16.29 36.18
CA ILE A 6 2.86 -15.61 35.25
C ILE A 6 3.59 -16.62 34.34
N SER A 7 3.97 -17.79 34.88
CA SER A 7 4.61 -18.85 34.08
C SER A 7 3.64 -19.49 33.07
N GLY A 8 2.35 -19.62 33.42
CA GLY A 8 1.32 -20.14 32.52
C GLY A 8 0.99 -19.15 31.39
N ILE A 9 0.87 -17.88 31.71
CA ILE A 9 0.60 -16.82 30.71
C ILE A 9 1.82 -16.61 29.80
N LEU A 10 3.05 -16.65 30.35
CA LEU A 10 4.27 -16.57 29.56
C LEU A 10 4.44 -17.79 28.64
N ALA A 11 4.05 -18.98 29.08
CA ALA A 11 4.03 -20.19 28.25
C ALA A 11 2.97 -20.09 27.15
N LEU A 12 1.82 -19.49 27.42
CA LEU A 12 0.76 -19.27 26.44
C LEU A 12 1.19 -18.26 25.38
N VAL A 13 1.81 -17.16 25.77
CA VAL A 13 2.38 -16.16 24.84
C VAL A 13 3.54 -16.77 24.02
N LEU A 14 4.38 -17.61 24.61
CA LEU A 14 5.47 -18.29 23.92
C LEU A 14 4.95 -19.34 22.92
N VAL A 15 3.86 -20.04 23.23
CA VAL A 15 3.22 -21.00 22.31
C VAL A 15 2.55 -20.25 21.14
N LEU A 16 1.89 -19.11 21.40
CA LEU A 16 1.30 -18.26 20.36
C LEU A 16 2.38 -17.65 19.42
N THR A 17 3.53 -17.27 19.96
CA THR A 17 4.65 -16.77 19.11
C THR A 17 5.36 -17.90 18.36
N LEU A 18 5.42 -19.12 18.89
CA LEU A 18 6.00 -20.28 18.17
C LEU A 18 5.07 -20.82 17.08
N THR A 19 3.75 -20.75 17.23
CA THR A 19 2.81 -21.20 16.19
C THR A 19 2.77 -20.26 14.98
N LEU A 20 3.13 -18.99 15.12
CA LEU A 20 3.28 -18.04 14.02
C LEU A 20 4.55 -18.26 13.18
N THR A 21 5.54 -19.00 13.70
CA THR A 21 6.82 -19.24 13.01
C THR A 21 7.00 -20.63 12.42
N LEU A 22 6.08 -21.57 12.65
CA LEU A 22 6.17 -22.95 12.16
C LEU A 22 4.95 -23.28 11.27
N ALA A 23 5.02 -22.87 10.02
CA ALA A 23 4.24 -23.53 8.98
C ALA A 23 4.67 -24.99 8.89
N GLN A 24 3.70 -25.93 9.09
CA GLN A 24 3.84 -27.39 8.97
C GLN A 24 4.48 -28.11 10.17
N ALA A 25 3.78 -28.21 11.27
CA ALA A 25 3.87 -29.37 12.17
C ALA A 25 2.66 -29.41 13.11
N ASP A 26 2.08 -30.57 13.35
CA ASP A 26 1.13 -30.80 14.43
C ASP A 26 1.76 -30.37 15.75
N VAL A 27 1.29 -29.28 16.35
CA VAL A 27 1.79 -28.80 17.63
C VAL A 27 1.04 -29.49 18.74
N ARG A 28 1.74 -30.36 19.47
CA ARG A 28 1.21 -31.01 20.65
C ARG A 28 1.65 -30.21 21.88
N VAL A 29 0.71 -29.64 22.59
CA VAL A 29 1.00 -28.93 23.85
C VAL A 29 0.71 -29.88 25.01
N GLU A 30 1.74 -30.26 25.75
CA GLU A 30 1.61 -30.99 27.01
C GLU A 30 1.69 -30.02 28.19
N LEU A 31 0.66 -29.96 28.99
CA LEU A 31 0.57 -29.12 30.17
C LEU A 31 0.72 -29.97 31.43
N ASP A 32 1.88 -29.89 32.06
CA ASP A 32 2.12 -30.52 33.36
C ASP A 32 1.65 -29.59 34.49
N GLY A 33 0.68 -30.06 35.25
CA GLY A 33 0.52 -29.64 36.62
C GLY A 33 -0.49 -28.56 36.96
N ILE A 34 -1.74 -28.78 36.61
CA ILE A 34 -2.86 -28.26 37.41
C ILE A 34 -3.69 -29.51 37.86
N ASP A 35 -3.62 -29.81 39.12
CA ASP A 35 -4.34 -30.94 39.79
C ASP A 35 -4.06 -32.37 39.25
N GLY A 36 -2.83 -32.69 38.83
CA GLY A 36 -2.40 -34.08 38.62
C GLY A 36 -2.93 -34.77 37.37
N GLY A 37 -3.43 -34.00 36.39
CA GLY A 37 -3.85 -34.53 35.10
C GLY A 37 -3.06 -33.90 33.97
N SER A 38 -2.55 -34.70 33.01
CA SER A 38 -2.03 -34.20 31.75
C SER A 38 -3.15 -34.13 30.72
N ALA A 39 -3.35 -32.94 30.10
CA ALA A 39 -4.26 -32.78 28.98
C ALA A 39 -3.42 -32.49 27.72
N SER A 40 -3.66 -33.26 26.65
CA SER A 40 -3.07 -32.98 25.34
C SER A 40 -4.13 -32.44 24.37
N VAL A 41 -3.85 -31.33 23.72
CA VAL A 41 -4.76 -30.74 22.73
C VAL A 41 -4.07 -30.77 21.35
N THR A 42 -4.74 -31.35 20.36
CA THR A 42 -4.26 -31.34 18.96
C THR A 42 -4.94 -30.20 18.22
N VAL A 43 -4.15 -29.30 17.63
CA VAL A 43 -4.61 -28.10 16.91
C VAL A 43 -4.77 -28.42 15.42
N PRO A 44 -5.94 -28.24 14.81
CA PRO A 44 -6.05 -28.17 13.34
C PRO A 44 -5.49 -26.83 12.81
N GLU A 45 -4.94 -26.84 11.59
CA GLU A 45 -4.16 -25.77 10.96
C GLU A 45 -4.86 -24.40 10.81
N ASP A 46 -6.18 -24.29 11.02
CA ASP A 46 -6.97 -23.13 10.58
C ASP A 46 -7.60 -22.28 11.69
N ASP A 47 -7.47 -22.61 12.99
CA ASP A 47 -8.32 -21.97 13.99
C ASP A 47 -7.66 -21.75 15.37
N SER A 48 -6.55 -21.00 15.39
CA SER A 48 -5.83 -20.68 16.63
C SER A 48 -6.67 -19.85 17.63
N ALA A 49 -7.63 -19.04 17.13
CA ALA A 49 -8.52 -18.24 17.98
C ALA A 49 -9.57 -19.11 18.68
N ALA A 50 -10.24 -20.02 17.96
CA ALA A 50 -11.19 -20.97 18.52
C ALA A 50 -10.52 -21.92 19.52
N LEU A 51 -9.25 -22.21 19.33
CA LEU A 51 -8.46 -23.05 20.22
C LEU A 51 -8.15 -22.37 21.56
N LEU A 52 -7.76 -21.10 21.52
CA LEU A 52 -7.50 -20.31 22.72
C LEU A 52 -8.79 -20.14 23.51
N GLU A 53 -9.91 -19.91 22.86
CA GLU A 53 -11.23 -19.81 23.44
C GLU A 53 -11.65 -21.14 24.09
N GLY A 54 -11.51 -22.26 23.38
CA GLY A 54 -11.76 -23.60 23.93
C GLY A 54 -10.88 -23.94 25.14
N TYR A 55 -9.62 -23.52 25.12
CA TYR A 55 -8.67 -23.70 26.22
C TYR A 55 -9.04 -22.87 27.45
N LEU A 56 -9.48 -21.62 27.26
CA LEU A 56 -9.96 -20.77 28.36
C LEU A 56 -11.23 -21.33 29.01
N TYR A 57 -12.13 -21.93 28.24
CA TYR A 57 -13.30 -22.63 28.76
C TYR A 57 -12.88 -23.87 29.56
N GLN A 58 -11.94 -24.68 29.09
CA GLN A 58 -11.41 -25.85 29.80
C GLN A 58 -10.70 -25.50 31.10
N LEU A 59 -9.88 -24.46 31.13
CA LEU A 59 -9.19 -23.97 32.33
C LEU A 59 -10.17 -23.58 33.44
N ASN A 60 -11.40 -23.23 33.09
CA ASN A 60 -12.42 -22.80 34.03
C ASN A 60 -13.46 -23.88 34.33
N GLY A 61 -13.29 -25.10 33.81
CA GLY A 61 -14.23 -26.19 33.99
C GLY A 61 -15.60 -25.91 33.33
N LEU A 62 -15.64 -25.06 32.32
CA LEU A 62 -16.83 -24.72 31.56
C LEU A 62 -16.84 -25.51 30.25
N GLU A 63 -18.02 -25.91 29.78
CA GLU A 63 -18.16 -26.44 28.41
C GLU A 63 -18.23 -25.28 27.41
N ALA A 64 -17.44 -25.36 26.35
CA ALA A 64 -17.47 -24.37 25.26
C ALA A 64 -18.87 -24.36 24.60
N PRO A 65 -19.46 -23.23 24.29
CA PRO A 65 -20.73 -23.16 23.58
C PRO A 65 -20.63 -23.85 22.21
N GLU A 66 -21.62 -24.67 21.85
CA GLU A 66 -21.63 -25.47 20.62
C GLU A 66 -21.65 -24.63 19.32
N THR A 67 -21.89 -23.35 19.41
CA THR A 67 -21.86 -22.41 18.28
C THR A 67 -21.58 -20.99 18.76
N VAL A 68 -20.49 -20.42 18.34
CA VAL A 68 -20.35 -18.96 18.32
C VAL A 68 -21.27 -18.45 17.21
N VAL A 69 -22.48 -18.04 17.58
CA VAL A 69 -23.34 -17.28 16.65
C VAL A 69 -22.61 -15.97 16.40
N LYS A 70 -22.11 -15.76 15.19
CA LYS A 70 -21.71 -14.43 14.73
C LYS A 70 -22.91 -13.53 14.99
N ALA A 71 -22.84 -12.71 16.02
CA ALA A 71 -23.79 -11.64 16.19
C ALA A 71 -23.62 -10.74 14.97
N GLU A 72 -24.67 -10.61 14.14
CA GLU A 72 -24.79 -9.51 13.19
C GLU A 72 -24.93 -8.21 14.01
N GLY A 73 -23.80 -7.82 14.60
CA GLY A 73 -23.65 -6.51 15.21
C GLY A 73 -23.44 -5.53 14.09
N GLY A 74 -24.42 -4.63 13.88
CA GLY A 74 -24.24 -3.41 13.10
C GLY A 74 -23.22 -2.50 13.78
N GLY A 75 -22.00 -2.97 13.92
CA GLY A 75 -20.82 -2.15 14.17
C GLY A 75 -20.49 -1.45 12.87
N ASN A 76 -20.25 -0.17 12.94
CA ASN A 76 -19.68 0.65 11.88
C ASN A 76 -18.29 0.07 11.58
N THR A 77 -18.25 -1.04 10.83
CA THR A 77 -17.04 -1.47 10.17
C THR A 77 -16.78 -0.36 9.17
N ALA A 78 -15.85 0.54 9.49
CA ALA A 78 -15.28 1.41 8.50
C ALA A 78 -14.88 0.48 7.34
N SER A 79 -15.69 0.50 6.27
CA SER A 79 -15.40 -0.29 5.08
C SER A 79 -14.02 0.17 4.67
N ARG A 80 -13.06 -0.77 4.60
CA ARG A 80 -11.76 -0.47 4.03
C ARG A 80 -11.95 0.22 2.71
N PRO A 81 -11.12 1.23 2.42
CA PRO A 81 -11.19 1.91 1.15
C PRO A 81 -11.20 0.86 0.05
N ALA A 82 -12.32 0.76 -0.68
CA ALA A 82 -12.31 0.04 -1.93
C ALA A 82 -11.35 0.83 -2.81
N THR A 83 -10.14 0.32 -3.01
CA THR A 83 -9.26 0.90 -4.01
C THR A 83 -10.06 0.99 -5.31
N TYR A 84 -9.94 2.06 -6.07
CA TYR A 84 -10.63 2.29 -7.35
C TYR A 84 -10.45 1.15 -8.38
N MET A 85 -9.64 0.15 -8.06
CA MET A 85 -9.57 -1.11 -8.82
C MET A 85 -10.95 -1.71 -9.07
N ALA A 86 -11.90 -1.54 -8.15
CA ALA A 86 -13.29 -1.98 -8.32
C ALA A 86 -14.08 -1.10 -9.31
N SER A 87 -13.66 0.15 -9.57
CA SER A 87 -14.31 1.09 -10.50
C SER A 87 -13.71 1.08 -11.90
N MET A 88 -12.55 0.42 -12.12
CA MET A 88 -12.02 0.21 -13.45
C MET A 88 -12.99 -0.58 -14.30
N ASN A 89 -13.25 -0.13 -15.52
CA ASN A 89 -13.99 -0.94 -16.48
C ASN A 89 -13.21 -2.24 -16.80
N PRO A 90 -13.89 -3.31 -17.25
CA PRO A 90 -13.25 -4.61 -17.46
C PRO A 90 -12.07 -4.58 -18.44
N THR A 91 -12.10 -3.72 -19.44
CA THR A 91 -11.02 -3.57 -20.43
C THR A 91 -9.79 -2.93 -19.80
N LEU A 92 -9.96 -1.81 -19.09
CA LEU A 92 -8.88 -1.12 -18.41
C LEU A 92 -8.26 -2.03 -17.32
N ARG A 93 -9.08 -2.81 -16.62
CA ARG A 93 -8.61 -3.81 -15.67
C ARG A 93 -7.75 -4.89 -16.35
N ALA A 94 -8.18 -5.39 -17.51
CA ALA A 94 -7.40 -6.36 -18.26
C ALA A 94 -6.06 -5.77 -18.77
N VAL A 95 -6.03 -4.48 -19.08
CA VAL A 95 -4.79 -3.75 -19.39
C VAL A 95 -3.87 -3.73 -18.18
N TYR A 96 -4.37 -3.31 -17.02
CA TYR A 96 -3.60 -3.28 -15.77
C TYR A 96 -3.02 -4.66 -15.44
N ASP A 97 -3.84 -5.71 -15.50
CA ASP A 97 -3.43 -7.08 -15.17
C ASP A 97 -2.36 -7.63 -16.15
N GLN A 98 -2.33 -7.14 -17.41
CA GLN A 98 -1.28 -7.49 -18.38
C GLN A 98 0.00 -6.67 -18.21
N LEU A 99 -0.11 -5.39 -17.77
CA LEU A 99 1.06 -4.52 -17.59
C LEU A 99 1.86 -4.87 -16.34
N VAL A 100 1.20 -5.20 -15.23
CA VAL A 100 1.87 -5.44 -13.94
C VAL A 100 3.01 -6.47 -14.05
N PRO A 101 2.85 -7.66 -14.65
CA PRO A 101 3.95 -8.61 -14.81
C PRO A 101 5.11 -8.07 -15.66
N GLU A 102 4.83 -7.20 -16.63
CA GLU A 102 5.86 -6.64 -17.51
C GLU A 102 6.68 -5.55 -16.80
N ILE A 103 6.03 -4.67 -16.03
CA ILE A 103 6.76 -3.69 -15.20
C ILE A 103 7.62 -4.37 -14.14
N GLN A 104 7.13 -5.48 -13.54
CA GLN A 104 7.88 -6.29 -12.59
C GLN A 104 9.13 -6.91 -13.23
N LYS A 105 9.05 -7.41 -14.46
CA LYS A 105 10.21 -7.93 -15.19
C LYS A 105 11.29 -6.87 -15.40
N ILE A 106 10.88 -5.64 -15.75
CA ILE A 106 11.83 -4.53 -15.89
C ILE A 106 12.50 -4.23 -14.56
N ALA A 107 11.71 -4.10 -13.49
CA ALA A 107 12.23 -3.85 -12.15
C ALA A 107 13.19 -4.94 -11.66
N ALA A 108 13.01 -6.18 -12.11
CA ALA A 108 13.89 -7.31 -11.81
C ALA A 108 15.14 -7.39 -12.74
N GLY A 109 15.35 -6.44 -13.65
CA GLY A 109 16.47 -6.48 -14.60
C GLY A 109 16.30 -7.49 -15.74
N GLN A 110 15.06 -7.93 -16.01
CA GLN A 110 14.77 -8.98 -17.01
C GLN A 110 14.07 -8.43 -18.27
N GLY A 111 13.58 -7.18 -18.22
CA GLY A 111 12.88 -6.53 -19.33
C GLY A 111 13.76 -5.48 -20.02
N SER A 112 13.91 -5.57 -21.34
CA SER A 112 14.70 -4.64 -22.17
C SER A 112 13.85 -3.69 -23.03
N SER A 113 12.53 -3.74 -22.87
CA SER A 113 11.58 -2.86 -23.57
C SER A 113 10.45 -2.47 -22.65
N SER A 114 10.10 -1.20 -22.63
CA SER A 114 8.90 -0.67 -21.96
C SER A 114 7.77 -0.35 -22.95
N ALA A 115 7.81 -0.98 -24.14
CA ALA A 115 6.72 -1.00 -25.09
C ALA A 115 6.04 -2.38 -25.04
N PHE A 116 4.82 -2.43 -24.51
CA PHE A 116 4.09 -3.66 -24.19
C PHE A 116 2.96 -3.88 -25.17
N SER A 117 3.01 -4.99 -25.91
CA SER A 117 1.90 -5.42 -26.77
C SER A 117 0.85 -6.14 -25.93
N LEU A 118 -0.40 -5.67 -26.01
CA LEU A 118 -1.51 -6.19 -25.21
C LEU A 118 -2.49 -6.99 -26.05
N GLY A 119 -2.98 -8.09 -25.50
CA GLY A 119 -4.02 -8.92 -26.09
C GLY A 119 -5.42 -8.35 -25.92
N ILE A 120 -5.59 -7.03 -26.13
CA ILE A 120 -6.87 -6.32 -25.97
C ILE A 120 -7.52 -6.12 -27.34
N GLN A 121 -8.83 -6.34 -27.40
CA GLN A 121 -9.66 -6.02 -28.56
C GLN A 121 -10.94 -5.33 -28.13
N MET A 122 -11.36 -4.33 -28.89
CA MET A 122 -12.61 -3.62 -28.72
C MET A 122 -13.39 -3.65 -30.00
N THR A 123 -14.72 -3.63 -29.91
CA THR A 123 -15.59 -3.51 -31.07
C THR A 123 -16.63 -2.45 -30.77
N PHE A 124 -16.78 -1.53 -31.68
CA PHE A 124 -17.76 -0.45 -31.60
C PHE A 124 -18.68 -0.54 -32.78
N THR A 125 -19.98 -0.44 -32.55
CA THR A 125 -20.96 -0.26 -33.62
C THR A 125 -20.97 1.20 -34.08
N LYS A 126 -21.43 1.42 -35.29
CA LYS A 126 -21.63 2.77 -35.85
C LYS A 126 -22.53 3.64 -34.95
N GLU A 127 -23.54 3.02 -34.34
CA GLU A 127 -24.46 3.69 -33.43
C GLU A 127 -23.75 4.12 -32.12
N GLU A 128 -22.95 3.25 -31.52
CA GLU A 128 -22.13 3.55 -30.32
C GLU A 128 -21.14 4.68 -30.58
N LEU A 129 -20.57 4.75 -31.79
CA LEU A 129 -19.71 5.85 -32.21
C LEU A 129 -20.47 7.15 -32.52
N GLY A 130 -21.80 7.12 -32.56
CA GLY A 130 -22.65 8.28 -32.88
C GLY A 130 -22.52 8.79 -34.32
N ILE A 131 -22.13 7.92 -35.25
CA ILE A 131 -21.88 8.29 -36.65
C ILE A 131 -23.17 8.18 -37.46
N GLU A 132 -23.64 9.28 -38.03
CA GLU A 132 -24.83 9.30 -38.89
C GLU A 132 -24.48 9.04 -40.37
N GLY A 133 -23.33 9.55 -40.85
CA GLY A 133 -22.87 9.43 -42.23
C GLY A 133 -22.18 8.09 -42.54
N ASP A 134 -21.54 7.99 -43.71
CA ASP A 134 -20.73 6.80 -44.05
C ASP A 134 -19.43 6.77 -43.26
N MET A 135 -19.11 5.62 -42.64
CA MET A 135 -17.88 5.44 -41.91
C MET A 135 -16.65 5.45 -42.84
N LEU A 136 -16.81 4.96 -44.07
CA LEU A 136 -15.78 4.91 -45.07
C LEU A 136 -16.07 5.86 -46.22
N VAL A 137 -15.07 6.64 -46.62
CA VAL A 137 -15.08 7.54 -47.76
C VAL A 137 -14.04 7.09 -48.78
N ARG A 138 -14.32 7.29 -50.06
CA ARG A 138 -13.38 6.96 -51.13
C ARG A 138 -12.37 8.09 -51.29
N GLY A 139 -11.09 7.77 -51.11
CA GLY A 139 -9.99 8.72 -51.32
C GLY A 139 -9.62 8.93 -52.78
N ASP A 140 -8.73 9.92 -53.03
CA ASP A 140 -8.21 10.23 -54.33
C ASP A 140 -7.35 9.10 -54.93
N ASP A 141 -6.82 8.21 -54.05
CA ASP A 141 -6.12 6.98 -54.43
C ASP A 141 -7.04 5.84 -54.88
N GLY A 142 -8.35 6.11 -54.86
CA GLY A 142 -9.40 5.15 -55.21
C GLY A 142 -9.68 4.08 -54.16
N GLN A 143 -9.01 4.11 -52.98
CA GLN A 143 -9.22 3.24 -51.86
C GLN A 143 -10.28 3.80 -50.92
N TYR A 144 -10.86 2.96 -50.07
CA TYR A 144 -11.72 3.39 -48.98
C TYR A 144 -10.92 3.62 -47.71
N HIS A 145 -11.11 4.80 -47.11
CA HIS A 145 -10.51 5.24 -45.87
C HIS A 145 -11.60 5.57 -44.87
N PHE A 146 -11.31 5.46 -43.57
CA PHE A 146 -12.24 6.00 -42.57
C PHE A 146 -12.37 7.52 -42.76
N SER A 147 -13.62 8.01 -42.65
CA SER A 147 -13.85 9.46 -42.64
C SER A 147 -13.18 10.10 -41.44
N GLU A 148 -12.86 11.40 -41.52
CA GLU A 148 -12.28 12.15 -40.39
C GLU A 148 -13.22 12.10 -39.16
N GLU A 149 -14.54 12.20 -39.36
CA GLU A 149 -15.54 12.05 -38.31
C GLU A 149 -15.45 10.68 -37.64
N THR A 150 -15.32 9.61 -38.43
CA THR A 150 -15.21 8.25 -37.90
C THR A 150 -13.90 8.08 -37.13
N GLY A 151 -12.77 8.58 -37.64
CA GLY A 151 -11.49 8.52 -36.95
C GLY A 151 -11.54 9.21 -35.58
N ALA A 152 -12.11 10.43 -35.53
CA ALA A 152 -12.27 11.17 -34.29
C ALA A 152 -13.23 10.48 -33.27
N ALA A 153 -14.30 9.86 -33.78
CA ALA A 153 -15.24 9.11 -32.93
C ALA A 153 -14.59 7.85 -32.35
N ILE A 154 -13.79 7.14 -33.13
CA ILE A 154 -13.01 5.97 -32.64
C ILE A 154 -12.02 6.40 -31.56
N GLU A 155 -11.24 7.46 -31.80
CA GLU A 155 -10.27 7.97 -30.83
C GLU A 155 -10.96 8.34 -29.50
N LYS A 156 -12.06 9.06 -29.58
CA LYS A 156 -12.86 9.42 -28.40
C LYS A 156 -13.34 8.18 -27.65
N ALA A 157 -13.96 7.21 -28.35
CA ALA A 157 -14.47 5.99 -27.73
C ALA A 157 -13.38 5.13 -27.11
N VAL A 158 -12.21 5.04 -27.75
CA VAL A 158 -11.04 4.34 -27.19
C VAL A 158 -10.54 5.05 -25.93
N ASN A 159 -10.43 6.38 -25.94
CA ASN A 159 -9.96 7.16 -24.79
C ASN A 159 -10.93 7.07 -23.60
N GLU A 160 -12.25 6.98 -23.84
CA GLU A 160 -13.25 6.78 -22.78
C GLU A 160 -13.12 5.41 -22.11
N VAL A 161 -12.74 4.37 -22.86
CA VAL A 161 -12.52 3.03 -22.33
C VAL A 161 -11.13 2.90 -21.71
N MET A 162 -10.11 3.47 -22.37
CA MET A 162 -8.70 3.46 -21.99
C MET A 162 -8.34 4.73 -21.21
N ASP A 163 -8.91 4.91 -20.04
CA ASP A 163 -8.58 6.03 -19.13
C ASP A 163 -7.14 5.84 -18.62
N MET A 164 -6.18 6.44 -19.35
CA MET A 164 -4.76 6.29 -19.07
C MET A 164 -4.34 7.04 -17.81
N ASP A 165 -5.04 8.12 -17.43
CA ASP A 165 -4.78 8.83 -16.18
C ASP A 165 -5.16 7.94 -14.98
N MET A 166 -6.35 7.31 -15.03
CA MET A 166 -6.74 6.34 -14.01
C MET A 166 -5.76 5.17 -13.95
N LEU A 167 -5.39 4.59 -15.10
CA LEU A 167 -4.44 3.48 -15.15
C LEU A 167 -3.11 3.84 -14.50
N LEU A 168 -2.51 4.97 -14.89
CA LEU A 168 -1.23 5.43 -14.37
C LEU A 168 -1.28 5.67 -12.87
N ASN A 169 -2.31 6.36 -12.40
CA ASN A 169 -2.48 6.65 -10.99
C ASN A 169 -2.60 5.36 -10.16
N GLN A 170 -3.34 4.35 -10.66
CA GLN A 170 -3.43 3.05 -9.98
C GLN A 170 -2.09 2.31 -9.97
N LEU A 171 -1.35 2.33 -11.08
CA LEU A 171 -0.03 1.71 -11.16
C LEU A 171 0.96 2.37 -10.16
N LEU A 172 1.00 3.71 -10.12
CA LEU A 172 1.87 4.46 -9.20
C LEU A 172 1.49 4.24 -7.73
N ALA A 173 0.19 4.11 -7.43
CA ALA A 173 -0.28 3.87 -6.07
C ALA A 173 0.03 2.45 -5.56
N HIS A 174 -0.03 1.45 -6.44
CA HIS A 174 0.09 0.05 -6.03
C HIS A 174 1.50 -0.55 -6.24
N HIS A 175 2.32 0.06 -7.10
CA HIS A 175 3.62 -0.46 -7.50
C HIS A 175 4.75 0.56 -7.30
N PRO A 176 4.93 1.12 -6.09
CA PRO A 176 5.91 2.16 -5.84
C PRO A 176 7.35 1.68 -6.07
N TYR A 177 7.63 0.38 -5.86
CA TYR A 177 8.93 -0.22 -6.13
C TYR A 177 9.07 -0.57 -7.61
N GLU A 178 8.13 -1.27 -8.22
CA GLU A 178 8.25 -1.83 -9.57
C GLU A 178 8.33 -0.74 -10.66
N LEU A 179 8.00 0.51 -10.33
CA LEU A 179 8.03 1.67 -11.23
C LEU A 179 9.20 2.63 -10.96
N TYR A 180 10.24 2.25 -10.21
CA TYR A 180 11.39 3.12 -9.96
C TYR A 180 12.11 3.56 -11.24
N TRP A 181 12.07 2.76 -12.30
CA TRP A 181 12.67 3.03 -13.59
C TRP A 181 11.85 3.98 -14.50
N PHE A 182 10.59 4.24 -14.13
CA PHE A 182 9.62 4.96 -14.95
C PHE A 182 9.73 6.47 -14.75
N ASP A 183 9.80 7.23 -15.86
CA ASP A 183 9.74 8.70 -15.86
C ASP A 183 8.30 9.19 -16.04
N LYS A 184 7.60 9.43 -14.92
CA LYS A 184 6.24 9.98 -14.95
C LYS A 184 6.18 11.45 -15.39
N SER A 185 7.31 12.17 -15.35
CA SER A 185 7.39 13.60 -15.64
C SER A 185 7.66 13.89 -17.11
N PHE A 186 7.84 12.86 -17.95
CA PHE A 186 8.19 13.04 -19.34
C PHE A 186 7.15 13.89 -20.08
N SER A 187 7.57 15.10 -20.50
CA SER A 187 6.68 16.17 -20.98
C SER A 187 5.93 15.86 -22.28
N GLU A 188 6.42 14.91 -23.08
CA GLU A 188 5.76 14.48 -24.32
C GLU A 188 4.79 13.31 -24.10
N GLY A 189 4.44 13.00 -22.85
CA GLY A 189 3.56 11.90 -22.43
C GLY A 189 4.34 10.73 -21.86
N ALA A 190 4.27 10.58 -20.53
CA ALA A 190 4.93 9.50 -19.80
C ALA A 190 4.40 8.12 -20.23
N ILE A 191 3.11 8.02 -20.53
CA ILE A 191 2.49 6.86 -21.16
C ILE A 191 1.94 7.22 -22.51
N ARG A 192 2.21 6.37 -23.52
CA ARG A 192 1.65 6.49 -24.87
C ARG A 192 0.95 5.19 -25.25
N VAL A 193 -0.20 5.32 -25.93
CA VAL A 193 -0.94 4.20 -26.48
C VAL A 193 -0.90 4.26 -27.99
N LYS A 194 -0.63 3.11 -28.62
CA LYS A 194 -0.81 2.90 -30.05
C LYS A 194 -1.78 1.75 -30.25
N TYR A 195 -2.58 1.84 -31.28
CA TYR A 195 -3.51 0.78 -31.67
C TYR A 195 -3.76 0.85 -33.18
N SER A 196 -4.27 -0.25 -33.73
CA SER A 196 -4.80 -0.31 -35.09
C SER A 196 -6.32 -0.46 -35.05
N TYR A 197 -7.00 -0.05 -36.10
CA TYR A 197 -8.42 -0.30 -36.23
C TYR A 197 -8.81 -0.61 -37.68
N GLY A 198 -9.86 -1.41 -37.82
CA GLY A 198 -10.41 -1.83 -39.10
C GLY A 198 -11.90 -2.01 -39.04
N THR A 199 -12.52 -2.30 -40.17
CA THR A 199 -13.97 -2.56 -40.25
C THR A 199 -14.23 -3.75 -41.16
N ASP A 200 -15.29 -4.48 -40.88
CA ASP A 200 -15.87 -5.51 -41.76
C ASP A 200 -16.93 -4.93 -42.74
N GLY A 201 -17.11 -3.60 -42.76
CA GLY A 201 -18.06 -2.90 -43.59
C GLY A 201 -18.43 -1.54 -43.05
N GLN A 202 -19.73 -1.18 -43.08
CA GLN A 202 -20.23 0.13 -42.65
C GLN A 202 -20.91 0.12 -41.28
N GLN A 203 -20.79 -0.96 -40.49
CA GLN A 203 -21.60 -1.11 -39.27
C GLN A 203 -20.75 -1.25 -37.99
N THR A 204 -19.56 -1.83 -38.10
CA THR A 204 -18.72 -2.09 -36.92
C THR A 204 -17.29 -1.68 -37.19
N VAL A 205 -16.59 -1.26 -36.12
CA VAL A 205 -15.15 -1.01 -36.08
C VAL A 205 -14.53 -1.94 -35.06
N MET A 206 -13.50 -2.65 -35.46
CA MET A 206 -12.65 -3.46 -34.58
C MET A 206 -11.37 -2.68 -34.31
N VAL A 207 -11.01 -2.53 -33.03
CA VAL A 207 -9.80 -1.88 -32.57
C VAL A 207 -8.94 -2.91 -31.83
N GLY A 208 -7.69 -3.01 -32.18
CA GLY A 208 -6.77 -4.00 -31.62
C GLY A 208 -5.29 -3.57 -31.75
N ASP A 209 -4.39 -4.56 -31.61
CA ASP A 209 -2.94 -4.36 -31.67
C ASP A 209 -2.47 -3.27 -30.72
N PHE A 210 -3.03 -3.21 -29.52
CA PHE A 210 -2.67 -2.21 -28.53
C PHE A 210 -1.22 -2.37 -28.09
N VAL A 211 -0.48 -1.26 -28.13
CA VAL A 211 0.87 -1.17 -27.57
C VAL A 211 0.89 0.02 -26.60
N ILE A 212 1.16 -0.27 -25.34
CA ILE A 212 1.39 0.75 -24.32
C ILE A 212 2.90 0.95 -24.16
N MET A 213 3.35 2.19 -24.22
CA MET A 213 4.75 2.57 -24.09
C MET A 213 4.91 3.47 -22.88
N MET A 214 5.81 3.08 -21.96
CA MET A 214 6.11 3.82 -20.73
C MET A 214 7.53 4.40 -20.80
N ALA A 215 7.67 5.69 -20.53
CA ALA A 215 8.95 6.37 -20.59
C ALA A 215 9.92 5.84 -19.50
N VAL A 216 11.17 5.60 -19.87
CA VAL A 216 12.23 5.17 -18.97
C VAL A 216 13.05 6.37 -18.54
N SER A 217 13.29 6.56 -17.24
CA SER A 217 14.16 7.61 -16.73
C SER A 217 15.59 7.43 -17.22
N GLN A 218 16.35 8.54 -17.28
CA GLN A 218 17.74 8.51 -17.75
C GLN A 218 18.63 7.60 -16.90
N ASP A 219 18.32 7.45 -15.62
CA ASP A 219 19.07 6.59 -14.71
C ASP A 219 19.04 5.12 -15.17
N TYR A 220 17.93 4.68 -15.75
CA TYR A 220 17.69 3.29 -16.15
C TYR A 220 17.59 3.05 -17.66
N ALA A 221 17.64 4.09 -18.47
CA ALA A 221 17.60 3.94 -19.93
C ALA A 221 18.95 3.50 -20.51
N VAL A 222 18.89 2.77 -21.64
CA VAL A 222 20.07 2.48 -22.46
C VAL A 222 20.66 3.81 -22.96
N THR A 223 21.96 3.94 -22.85
CA THR A 223 22.71 5.11 -23.34
C THR A 223 23.58 4.72 -24.51
N ASP A 224 23.45 5.40 -25.63
CA ASP A 224 24.47 5.35 -26.68
C ASP A 224 25.69 6.16 -26.23
N ALA A 225 26.76 5.49 -25.88
CA ALA A 225 27.97 6.11 -25.36
C ALA A 225 28.63 7.07 -26.39
N ALA A 226 28.40 6.88 -27.69
CA ALA A 226 28.95 7.75 -28.74
C ALA A 226 28.20 9.09 -28.82
N THR A 227 26.90 9.10 -28.57
CA THR A 227 26.04 10.29 -28.65
C THR A 227 25.56 10.77 -27.30
N GLN A 228 25.72 9.98 -26.24
CA GLN A 228 25.13 10.18 -24.92
C GLN A 228 23.61 10.39 -24.97
N GLN A 229 22.98 9.73 -25.93
CA GLN A 229 21.53 9.75 -26.11
C GLN A 229 20.87 8.58 -25.38
N TYR A 230 19.88 8.91 -24.58
CA TYR A 230 19.05 7.91 -23.89
C TYR A 230 17.87 7.46 -24.76
N TYR A 231 17.59 6.18 -24.74
CA TYR A 231 16.48 5.60 -25.51
C TYR A 231 15.26 5.44 -24.62
N LEU A 232 14.24 6.24 -24.89
CA LEU A 232 13.06 6.48 -24.07
C LEU A 232 12.26 5.23 -23.68
N TYR A 233 12.29 4.19 -24.52
CA TYR A 233 11.53 2.96 -24.27
C TYR A 233 12.42 1.72 -24.17
N SER A 234 13.66 1.91 -23.82
CA SER A 234 14.68 0.85 -23.76
C SER A 234 15.35 0.83 -22.39
N PRO A 235 14.77 0.09 -21.42
CA PRO A 235 15.43 -0.13 -20.13
C PRO A 235 16.77 -0.84 -20.30
N ASP A 236 17.78 -0.39 -19.57
CA ASP A 236 19.07 -1.05 -19.45
C ASP A 236 18.99 -2.12 -18.37
N THR A 237 18.98 -3.38 -18.79
CA THR A 237 18.85 -4.53 -17.87
C THR A 237 19.99 -4.65 -16.86
N ALA A 238 21.18 -4.08 -17.16
CA ALA A 238 22.27 -4.07 -16.20
C ALA A 238 22.03 -3.06 -15.08
N LYS A 239 21.50 -1.87 -15.42
CA LYS A 239 21.14 -0.84 -14.44
C LYS A 239 19.95 -1.26 -13.58
N THR A 240 18.85 -1.72 -14.20
CA THR A 240 17.67 -2.22 -13.46
C THR A 240 18.00 -3.48 -12.66
N GLY A 241 18.86 -4.36 -13.19
CA GLY A 241 19.35 -5.53 -12.46
C GLY A 241 20.16 -5.15 -11.22
N ALA A 242 21.00 -4.12 -11.30
CA ALA A 242 21.74 -3.61 -10.14
C ALA A 242 20.79 -3.00 -9.09
N ALA A 243 19.82 -2.17 -9.53
CA ALA A 243 18.84 -1.55 -8.66
C ALA A 243 17.93 -2.58 -7.95
N SER A 244 17.71 -3.74 -8.52
CA SER A 244 16.89 -4.81 -7.92
C SER A 244 17.41 -5.30 -6.56
N ALA A 245 18.68 -5.04 -6.23
CA ALA A 245 19.24 -5.34 -4.90
C ALA A 245 18.52 -4.58 -3.77
N ALA A 246 17.97 -3.40 -4.05
CA ALA A 246 17.19 -2.61 -3.09
C ALA A 246 15.98 -3.39 -2.52
N ALA A 247 15.34 -4.24 -3.31
CA ALA A 247 14.25 -5.09 -2.85
C ALA A 247 14.70 -6.08 -1.77
N ALA A 248 15.91 -6.65 -1.90
CA ALA A 248 16.47 -7.55 -0.89
C ALA A 248 16.75 -6.81 0.43
N THR A 249 17.28 -5.58 0.36
CA THR A 249 17.49 -4.74 1.55
C THR A 249 16.17 -4.44 2.24
N ALA A 250 15.14 -4.01 1.49
CA ALA A 250 13.81 -3.75 2.06
C ALA A 250 13.20 -5.00 2.72
N ALA A 251 13.30 -6.15 2.06
CA ALA A 251 12.85 -7.44 2.63
C ALA A 251 13.59 -7.81 3.92
N GLN A 252 14.89 -7.51 4.02
CA GLN A 252 15.67 -7.70 5.24
C GLN A 252 15.16 -6.80 6.37
N VAL A 253 14.89 -5.52 6.10
CA VAL A 253 14.31 -4.58 7.09
C VAL A 253 12.99 -5.12 7.64
N VAL A 254 12.12 -5.64 6.77
CA VAL A 254 10.86 -6.27 7.18
C VAL A 254 11.12 -7.50 8.05
N ALA A 255 12.02 -8.40 7.63
CA ALA A 255 12.33 -9.63 8.36
C ALA A 255 12.89 -9.36 9.78
N GLU A 256 13.76 -8.36 9.93
CA GLU A 256 14.31 -7.94 11.23
C GLU A 256 13.26 -7.41 12.20
N ASN A 257 12.12 -6.98 11.69
CA ASN A 257 11.01 -6.42 12.47
C ASN A 257 9.78 -7.34 12.56
N GLN A 258 9.83 -8.57 12.03
CA GLN A 258 8.69 -9.45 11.90
C GLN A 258 7.97 -9.73 13.23
N GLY A 259 8.70 -9.88 14.32
CA GLY A 259 8.14 -10.20 15.64
C GLY A 259 7.55 -9.02 16.41
N LYS A 260 7.61 -7.79 15.87
CA LYS A 260 7.11 -6.60 16.53
C LYS A 260 5.63 -6.37 16.22
N GLY A 261 4.91 -5.69 17.13
CA GLY A 261 3.56 -5.20 16.88
C GLY A 261 3.51 -4.13 15.77
N ALA A 262 2.32 -3.83 15.25
CA ALA A 262 2.14 -2.93 14.09
C ALA A 262 2.79 -1.55 14.32
N TYR A 263 2.52 -0.91 15.44
CA TYR A 263 3.11 0.40 15.76
C TYR A 263 4.63 0.37 15.80
N SER A 264 5.22 -0.64 16.47
CA SER A 264 6.67 -0.78 16.59
C SER A 264 7.35 -1.08 15.25
N LYS A 265 6.67 -1.77 14.32
CA LYS A 265 7.13 -1.95 12.94
C LYS A 265 7.15 -0.61 12.20
N LEU A 266 6.04 0.15 12.26
CA LEU A 266 5.93 1.47 11.62
C LEU A 266 7.00 2.43 12.14
N VAL A 267 7.27 2.44 13.46
CA VAL A 267 8.36 3.23 14.06
C VAL A 267 9.72 2.78 13.51
N ALA A 268 9.98 1.47 13.47
CA ALA A 268 11.25 0.93 12.98
C ALA A 268 11.47 1.27 11.49
N TYR A 269 10.41 1.27 10.67
CA TYR A 269 10.49 1.64 9.25
C TYR A 269 10.80 3.14 9.08
N ARG A 270 10.13 4.00 9.84
CA ARG A 270 10.48 5.43 9.90
C ARG A 270 11.95 5.62 10.26
N GLU A 271 12.40 5.01 11.36
CA GLU A 271 13.77 5.14 11.84
C GLU A 271 14.82 4.59 10.87
N TYR A 272 14.49 3.51 10.16
CA TYR A 272 15.36 2.99 9.11
C TYR A 272 15.52 4.01 7.98
N ILE A 273 14.41 4.52 7.45
CA ILE A 273 14.41 5.46 6.31
C ILE A 273 15.13 6.75 6.65
N THR A 274 14.79 7.39 7.78
CA THR A 274 15.40 8.66 8.20
C THR A 274 16.86 8.53 8.64
N LYS A 275 17.37 7.30 8.79
CA LYS A 275 18.79 7.03 9.02
C LYS A 275 19.54 6.69 7.73
N ALA A 276 18.84 6.12 6.76
CA ALA A 276 19.45 5.67 5.50
C ALA A 276 19.75 6.81 4.54
N VAL A 277 18.93 7.88 4.55
CA VAL A 277 19.04 9.01 3.61
C VAL A 277 18.73 10.33 4.32
N ASP A 278 19.29 11.41 3.79
CA ASP A 278 18.89 12.80 4.09
C ASP A 278 18.06 13.40 2.95
N TYR A 279 17.40 14.55 3.20
CA TYR A 279 16.63 15.22 2.16
C TYR A 279 17.53 15.86 1.11
N ASN A 280 17.25 15.61 -0.17
CA ASN A 280 18.03 16.10 -1.30
C ASN A 280 17.63 17.55 -1.69
N PHE A 281 18.16 18.54 -0.98
CA PHE A 281 17.89 19.94 -1.25
C PHE A 281 18.45 20.42 -2.60
N ASP A 282 19.54 19.84 -3.07
CA ASP A 282 20.15 20.25 -4.35
C ASP A 282 19.19 19.92 -5.49
N VAL A 283 18.58 18.75 -5.48
CA VAL A 283 17.57 18.34 -6.45
C VAL A 283 16.30 19.17 -6.30
N ALA A 284 15.80 19.32 -5.10
CA ALA A 284 14.55 20.05 -4.83
C ALA A 284 14.64 21.53 -5.26
N ASN A 285 15.83 22.15 -5.18
CA ASN A 285 16.06 23.55 -5.55
C ASN A 285 16.57 23.75 -6.98
N THR A 286 16.80 22.68 -7.74
CA THR A 286 17.32 22.78 -9.12
C THR A 286 16.17 22.70 -10.12
N ALA A 287 15.88 23.81 -10.80
CA ALA A 287 14.85 23.83 -11.83
C ALA A 287 15.20 22.86 -12.98
N ASN A 288 14.20 22.09 -13.43
CA ASN A 288 14.32 21.12 -14.52
C ASN A 288 15.35 19.99 -14.27
N TYR A 289 15.58 19.62 -13.01
CA TYR A 289 16.35 18.43 -12.71
C TYR A 289 15.65 17.21 -13.33
N PRO A 290 16.37 16.31 -14.04
CA PRO A 290 15.76 15.12 -14.63
C PRO A 290 15.10 14.23 -13.57
N TYR A 291 13.87 13.83 -13.81
CA TYR A 291 13.17 12.91 -12.90
C TYR A 291 13.83 11.53 -12.91
N GLY A 292 14.09 10.98 -11.75
CA GLY A 292 14.77 9.70 -11.60
C GLY A 292 14.99 9.31 -10.15
N ASP A 293 16.15 8.73 -9.82
CA ASP A 293 16.47 8.13 -8.52
C ASP A 293 16.16 8.99 -7.30
N PRO A 294 16.38 10.32 -7.27
CA PRO A 294 16.02 11.14 -6.10
C PRO A 294 14.53 11.13 -5.73
N TRP A 295 13.64 10.80 -6.67
CA TRP A 295 12.20 10.64 -6.43
C TRP A 295 11.79 9.21 -6.14
N GLN A 296 12.75 8.27 -6.14
CA GLN A 296 12.50 6.85 -6.04
C GLN A 296 13.06 6.27 -4.74
N LEU A 297 12.48 5.16 -4.33
CA LEU A 297 12.89 4.47 -3.09
C LEU A 297 14.22 3.71 -3.21
N ILE A 298 14.81 3.64 -4.41
CA ILE A 298 16.04 2.85 -4.62
C ILE A 298 17.17 3.39 -3.76
N TYR A 299 17.40 4.70 -3.71
CA TYR A 299 18.43 5.31 -2.88
C TYR A 299 18.25 5.05 -1.38
N VAL A 300 17.01 4.84 -0.92
CA VAL A 300 16.76 4.49 0.49
C VAL A 300 17.28 3.09 0.85
N PHE A 301 17.36 2.19 -0.15
CA PHE A 301 17.68 0.78 0.07
C PHE A 301 18.94 0.30 -0.65
N ASP A 302 19.73 1.20 -1.24
CA ASP A 302 20.97 0.84 -1.97
C ASP A 302 22.18 0.59 -1.04
N GLY A 303 22.08 1.03 0.21
CA GLY A 303 23.14 0.89 1.19
C GLY A 303 24.28 1.90 1.03
N ASP A 304 24.09 2.95 0.25
CA ASP A 304 25.03 4.06 0.06
C ASP A 304 24.53 5.29 0.84
N ASP A 305 25.25 5.68 1.88
CA ASP A 305 24.92 6.83 2.74
C ASP A 305 25.17 8.20 2.09
N THR A 306 25.63 8.23 0.84
CA THR A 306 25.85 9.45 0.05
C THR A 306 24.68 9.75 -0.89
N THR A 307 23.77 8.83 -1.10
CA THR A 307 22.57 9.02 -1.92
C THR A 307 21.42 9.55 -1.07
N ASN A 308 20.69 10.53 -1.62
CA ASN A 308 19.62 11.23 -0.90
C ASN A 308 18.38 11.39 -1.78
N VAL A 309 17.19 11.44 -1.16
CA VAL A 309 15.92 11.50 -1.87
C VAL A 309 15.10 12.73 -1.50
N VAL A 310 14.11 13.07 -2.33
CA VAL A 310 13.07 14.06 -2.02
C VAL A 310 11.85 13.39 -1.39
N CYS A 311 10.83 14.15 -1.03
CA CYS A 311 9.62 13.67 -0.33
C CYS A 311 8.99 12.40 -0.96
N GLU A 312 9.01 12.30 -2.28
CA GLU A 312 8.47 11.15 -3.00
C GLU A 312 9.24 9.85 -2.69
N GLY A 313 10.59 9.91 -2.62
CA GLY A 313 11.42 8.77 -2.27
C GLY A 313 11.17 8.26 -0.85
N TYR A 314 11.08 9.18 0.12
CA TYR A 314 10.72 8.86 1.51
C TYR A 314 9.36 8.15 1.60
N SER A 315 8.34 8.74 0.97
CA SER A 315 6.97 8.24 1.05
C SER A 315 6.81 6.89 0.37
N LYS A 316 7.44 6.69 -0.79
CA LYS A 316 7.45 5.41 -1.50
C LYS A 316 8.17 4.32 -0.72
N ALA A 317 9.30 4.64 -0.08
CA ALA A 317 10.04 3.69 0.74
C ALA A 317 9.21 3.21 1.93
N PHE A 318 8.55 4.13 2.63
CA PHE A 318 7.71 3.78 3.77
C PHE A 318 6.52 2.91 3.35
N LYS A 319 5.82 3.30 2.27
CA LYS A 319 4.74 2.48 1.72
C LYS A 319 5.21 1.09 1.32
N TYR A 320 6.36 0.97 0.66
CA TYR A 320 6.89 -0.31 0.21
C TYR A 320 7.16 -1.27 1.38
N LEU A 321 7.75 -0.79 2.48
CA LEU A 321 7.93 -1.58 3.69
C LEU A 321 6.58 -2.02 4.31
N CYS A 322 5.59 -1.13 4.28
CA CYS A 322 4.24 -1.48 4.72
C CYS A 322 3.61 -2.56 3.83
N ASP A 323 3.68 -2.42 2.51
CA ASP A 323 3.11 -3.37 1.56
C ASP A 323 3.77 -4.77 1.65
N LEU A 324 5.08 -4.82 1.90
CA LEU A 324 5.81 -6.08 2.15
C LEU A 324 5.41 -6.73 3.48
N THR A 325 4.95 -5.95 4.45
CA THR A 325 4.63 -6.43 5.80
C THR A 325 3.20 -6.90 5.92
N TRP A 326 2.26 -6.09 5.43
CA TRP A 326 0.82 -6.34 5.56
C TRP A 326 0.22 -6.73 4.22
N THR A 327 0.35 -8.01 3.90
CA THR A 327 -0.13 -8.62 2.65
C THR A 327 -1.54 -9.19 2.82
N GLY A 328 -2.21 -9.50 1.70
CA GLY A 328 -3.52 -10.15 1.68
C GLY A 328 -4.69 -9.18 1.44
N SER A 329 -5.91 -9.72 1.47
CA SER A 329 -7.13 -8.99 1.13
C SER A 329 -7.67 -8.12 2.28
N ASP A 330 -7.19 -8.35 3.51
CA ASP A 330 -7.63 -7.67 4.71
C ASP A 330 -6.45 -7.37 5.66
N PRO A 331 -5.45 -6.53 5.26
CA PRO A 331 -4.29 -6.23 6.08
C PRO A 331 -4.66 -5.33 7.28
N GLU A 332 -4.04 -5.56 8.44
CA GLU A 332 -4.20 -4.75 9.65
C GLU A 332 -3.84 -3.27 9.41
N VAL A 333 -2.84 -3.03 8.57
CA VAL A 333 -2.36 -1.70 8.21
C VAL A 333 -2.40 -1.54 6.71
N VAL A 334 -2.91 -0.41 6.24
CA VAL A 334 -2.85 0.03 4.84
C VAL A 334 -2.11 1.35 4.76
N CYS A 335 -1.14 1.45 3.88
CA CYS A 335 -0.40 2.69 3.64
C CYS A 335 -0.73 3.25 2.26
N TYR A 336 -1.13 4.51 2.21
CA TYR A 336 -1.46 5.25 0.99
C TYR A 336 -0.36 6.24 0.64
N LEU A 337 -0.31 6.67 -0.63
CA LEU A 337 0.61 7.67 -1.18
C LEU A 337 -0.18 8.87 -1.72
N PRO A 338 -0.73 9.75 -0.89
CA PRO A 338 -1.34 10.97 -1.37
C PRO A 338 -0.29 11.92 -1.93
N THR A 339 -0.70 12.65 -2.97
CA THR A 339 0.02 13.78 -3.53
C THR A 339 -0.80 15.05 -3.37
N GLY A 340 -0.12 16.19 -3.38
CA GLY A 340 -0.75 17.49 -3.23
C GLY A 340 0.24 18.55 -2.79
N THR A 341 -0.17 19.42 -1.85
CA THR A 341 0.74 20.45 -1.32
C THR A 341 0.85 20.39 0.19
N MET A 342 2.00 20.79 0.69
CA MET A 342 2.25 21.08 2.10
C MET A 342 2.62 22.58 2.22
N ASP A 343 1.78 23.35 2.90
CA ASP A 343 1.92 24.84 2.98
C ASP A 343 2.03 25.53 1.60
N GLY A 344 1.44 24.90 0.54
CA GLY A 344 1.43 25.42 -0.82
C GLY A 344 2.56 24.93 -1.73
N GLU A 345 3.51 24.17 -1.22
CA GLU A 345 4.59 23.56 -2.00
C GLU A 345 4.22 22.11 -2.34
N ASP A 346 4.54 21.66 -3.57
CA ASP A 346 4.28 20.29 -4.02
C ASP A 346 4.90 19.27 -3.07
N HIS A 347 4.10 18.31 -2.64
CA HIS A 347 4.52 17.33 -1.65
C HIS A 347 3.86 15.97 -1.83
N MET A 348 4.58 14.93 -1.40
CA MET A 348 4.07 13.57 -1.25
C MET A 348 4.31 13.11 0.19
N TRP A 349 3.30 12.48 0.78
CA TRP A 349 3.36 11.93 2.15
C TRP A 349 2.66 10.60 2.22
N ASN A 350 2.46 10.07 3.41
CA ASN A 350 1.68 8.85 3.61
C ASN A 350 0.43 9.12 4.45
N ILE A 351 -0.61 8.36 4.18
CA ILE A 351 -1.71 8.15 5.10
C ILE A 351 -1.66 6.68 5.50
N VAL A 352 -1.66 6.43 6.81
CA VAL A 352 -1.63 5.07 7.36
C VAL A 352 -2.98 4.79 8.00
N SER A 353 -3.69 3.80 7.46
CA SER A 353 -4.91 3.28 8.05
C SER A 353 -4.56 2.14 9.00
N ILE A 354 -4.94 2.26 10.26
CA ILE A 354 -4.76 1.22 11.29
C ILE A 354 -6.14 0.90 11.85
N GLY A 355 -6.60 -0.34 11.66
CA GLY A 355 -7.96 -0.72 12.08
C GLY A 355 -9.07 0.13 11.45
N GLY A 356 -8.87 0.62 10.23
CA GLY A 356 -9.84 1.47 9.51
C GLY A 356 -9.82 2.95 9.89
N VAL A 357 -8.92 3.40 10.76
CA VAL A 357 -8.74 4.81 11.12
C VAL A 357 -7.48 5.36 10.45
N ASN A 358 -7.60 6.48 9.75
CA ASN A 358 -6.51 7.05 8.95
C ASN A 358 -5.74 8.12 9.74
N TYR A 359 -4.42 8.05 9.66
CA TYR A 359 -3.48 8.96 10.31
C TYR A 359 -2.52 9.53 9.28
N LEU A 360 -2.26 10.84 9.34
CA LEU A 360 -1.24 11.46 8.51
C LEU A 360 0.14 11.04 9.00
N THR A 361 1.01 10.68 8.07
CA THR A 361 2.39 10.27 8.34
C THR A 361 3.30 10.87 7.28
N ASP A 362 4.13 11.81 7.69
CA ASP A 362 5.06 12.49 6.79
C ASP A 362 6.51 12.13 7.15
N ILE A 363 7.03 11.10 6.48
CA ILE A 363 8.36 10.58 6.78
C ILE A 363 9.46 11.60 6.47
N THR A 364 9.29 12.43 5.44
CA THR A 364 10.21 13.53 5.14
C THR A 364 10.36 14.48 6.33
N ASN A 365 9.24 14.85 6.93
CA ASN A 365 9.21 15.76 8.08
C ASN A 365 9.42 15.05 9.44
N CYS A 366 9.52 13.72 9.43
CA CYS A 366 10.04 12.93 10.54
C CYS A 366 11.58 12.86 10.55
N ASP A 367 12.24 13.28 9.48
CA ASP A 367 13.69 13.28 9.40
C ASP A 367 14.28 14.49 10.16
N SER A 368 15.32 14.24 10.94
CA SER A 368 16.17 15.26 11.53
C SER A 368 17.52 15.20 10.81
N TYR A 369 17.75 16.09 9.89
CA TYR A 369 18.96 16.13 9.07
C TYR A 369 20.24 15.92 9.85
N ALA A 370 21.30 15.44 9.17
CA ALA A 370 22.61 15.16 9.76
C ALA A 370 23.22 16.34 10.53
N ASP A 371 22.82 17.58 10.22
CA ASP A 371 23.21 18.80 10.97
C ASP A 371 22.35 19.10 12.20
N GLY A 372 21.36 18.21 12.50
CA GLY A 372 20.45 18.39 13.63
C GLY A 372 19.30 19.36 13.37
N THR A 373 19.13 19.85 12.13
CA THR A 373 17.97 20.63 11.70
C THR A 373 16.95 19.69 11.06
N ALA A 374 15.79 19.48 11.68
CA ALA A 374 14.69 18.81 11.03
C ALA A 374 14.01 19.77 10.06
N ALA A 375 13.46 19.27 8.95
CA ALA A 375 12.73 20.08 7.97
C ALA A 375 11.62 20.91 8.64
N ILE A 376 10.89 20.31 9.57
CA ILE A 376 9.91 20.99 10.43
C ILE A 376 10.37 21.03 11.88
N GLY A 377 11.35 20.21 12.28
CA GLY A 377 11.90 20.15 13.62
C GLY A 377 11.08 19.32 14.62
N TYR A 378 10.11 18.52 14.14
CA TYR A 378 9.19 17.82 15.02
C TYR A 378 8.87 16.40 14.53
N PRO A 379 9.87 15.50 14.41
CA PRO A 379 9.69 14.17 13.82
C PRO A 379 8.54 13.37 14.44
N ASP A 380 8.42 13.37 15.77
CA ASP A 380 7.36 12.62 16.45
C ASP A 380 5.96 13.25 16.29
N GLN A 381 5.87 14.52 15.89
CA GLN A 381 4.59 15.18 15.66
C GLN A 381 4.04 14.91 14.26
N MET A 382 4.90 14.56 13.31
CA MET A 382 4.53 14.29 11.91
C MET A 382 4.36 12.81 11.62
N PHE A 383 4.41 11.96 12.65
CA PHE A 383 4.25 10.52 12.55
C PHE A 383 2.93 10.06 13.17
N LEU A 384 2.10 9.43 12.36
CA LEU A 384 0.76 8.96 12.72
C LEU A 384 -0.05 10.05 13.45
N CYS A 385 0.04 11.28 12.98
CA CYS A 385 -0.57 12.44 13.62
C CYS A 385 -2.04 12.57 13.24
N GLY A 386 -2.81 13.19 14.15
CA GLY A 386 -4.15 13.65 13.86
C GLY A 386 -4.11 15.00 13.15
N ALA A 387 -5.16 15.31 12.38
CA ALA A 387 -5.30 16.57 11.68
C ALA A 387 -6.73 17.09 11.75
N ALA A 388 -6.88 18.40 11.75
CA ALA A 388 -8.18 19.05 11.68
C ALA A 388 -8.43 19.55 10.26
N GLY A 389 -9.66 19.40 9.75
CA GLY A 389 -10.03 19.83 8.41
C GLY A 389 -10.85 18.77 7.68
N GLY A 390 -10.78 18.79 6.36
CA GLY A 390 -11.50 17.86 5.48
C GLY A 390 -10.81 17.74 4.12
N VAL A 391 -11.25 16.75 3.35
CA VAL A 391 -10.65 16.40 2.06
C VAL A 391 -10.69 17.54 1.04
N ASP A 392 -11.72 18.36 1.05
CA ASP A 392 -11.88 19.47 0.08
C ASP A 392 -11.09 20.74 0.48
N GLU A 393 -10.95 20.97 1.78
CA GLU A 393 -10.35 22.19 2.34
C GLU A 393 -8.89 21.96 2.77
N GLY A 394 -8.46 20.71 2.76
CA GLY A 394 -7.18 20.27 3.29
C GLY A 394 -7.22 19.98 4.78
N TYR A 395 -6.13 19.41 5.26
CA TYR A 395 -5.94 19.02 6.65
C TYR A 395 -4.82 19.80 7.30
N THR A 396 -5.10 20.36 8.47
CA THR A 396 -4.13 21.09 9.26
C THR A 396 -3.61 20.23 10.40
N VAL A 397 -2.30 20.03 10.45
CA VAL A 397 -1.59 19.43 11.59
C VAL A 397 -1.13 20.55 12.51
N ASP A 398 -1.50 20.48 13.78
CA ASP A 398 -1.06 21.42 14.82
C ASP A 398 0.16 20.86 15.55
N ILE A 399 1.31 21.48 15.33
CA ILE A 399 2.56 21.09 15.95
C ILE A 399 2.69 21.82 17.30
N LEU A 400 2.25 21.16 18.37
CA LEU A 400 2.37 21.60 19.77
C LEU A 400 1.80 23.03 20.03
N GLY A 401 0.79 23.47 19.27
CA GLY A 401 0.24 24.82 19.35
C GLY A 401 1.16 25.93 18.85
N GLN A 402 2.32 25.58 18.28
CA GLN A 402 3.34 26.56 17.86
C GLN A 402 3.34 26.80 16.35
N ARG A 403 3.06 25.76 15.56
CA ARG A 403 3.01 25.81 14.10
C ARG A 403 1.84 24.98 13.58
N LYS A 404 1.17 25.51 12.57
CA LYS A 404 0.16 24.76 11.81
C LYS A 404 0.69 24.52 10.41
N VAL A 405 0.57 23.28 9.94
CA VAL A 405 0.98 22.86 8.62
C VAL A 405 -0.25 22.39 7.86
N LEU A 406 -0.49 22.97 6.69
CA LEU A 406 -1.65 22.65 5.86
C LEU A 406 -1.26 21.66 4.76
N TYR A 407 -1.97 20.55 4.69
CA TYR A 407 -1.89 19.56 3.61
C TYR A 407 -3.15 19.63 2.74
N THR A 408 -3.00 19.78 1.43
CA THR A 408 -4.13 19.72 0.49
C THR A 408 -3.90 18.61 -0.51
N TYR A 409 -4.95 17.87 -0.83
CA TYR A 409 -4.85 16.79 -1.81
C TYR A 409 -4.82 17.33 -3.25
N ASP A 410 -4.02 16.67 -4.09
CA ASP A 410 -4.03 16.87 -5.53
C ASP A 410 -5.23 16.13 -6.15
N ASP A 411 -6.07 16.87 -6.84
CA ASP A 411 -7.25 16.33 -7.51
C ASP A 411 -6.95 15.21 -8.50
N LYS A 412 -5.78 15.25 -9.15
CA LYS A 412 -5.36 14.23 -10.11
C LYS A 412 -4.70 13.03 -9.44
N GLY A 413 -3.87 13.28 -8.41
CA GLY A 413 -3.08 12.23 -7.77
C GLY A 413 -3.86 11.44 -6.73
N THR A 414 -4.80 12.07 -6.04
CA THR A 414 -5.49 11.47 -4.90
C THR A 414 -6.96 11.19 -5.20
N LYS A 415 -7.71 12.16 -5.70
CA LYS A 415 -9.15 12.02 -5.99
C LYS A 415 -9.45 11.03 -7.11
N SER A 416 -8.51 10.76 -8.01
CA SER A 416 -8.67 9.75 -9.05
C SER A 416 -8.38 8.32 -8.59
N ILE A 417 -7.71 8.13 -7.43
CA ILE A 417 -7.31 6.82 -6.91
C ILE A 417 -8.15 6.42 -5.72
N TYR A 418 -8.48 7.36 -4.84
CA TYR A 418 -9.19 7.13 -3.58
C TYR A 418 -10.46 7.97 -3.53
N ASP A 419 -11.54 7.41 -2.98
CA ASP A 419 -12.73 8.20 -2.63
C ASP A 419 -12.33 9.19 -1.52
N ASP A 420 -12.61 10.49 -1.72
CA ASP A 420 -12.27 11.55 -0.77
C ASP A 420 -12.74 11.26 0.65
N ARG A 421 -13.86 10.56 0.80
CA ARG A 421 -14.39 10.16 2.12
C ARG A 421 -13.56 9.08 2.79
N GLU A 422 -12.81 8.29 2.02
CA GLU A 422 -11.99 7.20 2.52
C GLU A 422 -10.66 7.68 3.09
N LEU A 423 -10.22 8.87 2.69
CA LEU A 423 -9.01 9.52 3.21
C LEU A 423 -9.28 10.52 4.33
N VAL A 424 -10.46 10.48 4.94
CA VAL A 424 -10.77 11.29 6.14
C VAL A 424 -9.83 10.91 7.27
N LEU A 425 -9.09 11.90 7.78
CA LEU A 425 -8.09 11.70 8.82
C LEU A 425 -8.71 11.75 10.22
N SER A 426 -8.12 11.01 11.15
CA SER A 426 -8.40 11.15 12.58
C SER A 426 -8.06 12.56 13.05
N ALA A 427 -8.90 13.12 13.90
CA ALA A 427 -8.61 14.40 14.56
C ALA A 427 -7.55 14.28 15.67
N THR A 428 -7.23 13.05 16.09
CA THR A 428 -6.28 12.79 17.18
C THR A 428 -5.12 11.94 16.67
N LYS A 429 -3.93 12.16 17.23
CA LYS A 429 -2.74 11.33 16.97
C LYS A 429 -3.02 9.89 17.38
N TYR A 430 -2.48 8.94 16.61
CA TYR A 430 -2.48 7.54 17.01
C TYR A 430 -1.76 7.39 18.36
N SER A 431 -2.42 6.67 19.24
CA SER A 431 -1.83 6.29 20.52
C SER A 431 -1.87 4.76 20.58
N PRO A 432 -0.71 4.08 20.60
CA PRO A 432 -0.73 2.65 20.80
C PRO A 432 -1.41 2.35 22.13
N LEU A 433 -2.30 1.37 22.13
CA LEU A 433 -2.91 0.90 23.34
C LEU A 433 -1.78 0.32 24.21
N THR A 434 -1.46 1.01 25.28
CA THR A 434 -0.54 0.49 26.29
C THR A 434 -1.33 -0.26 27.33
N PHE A 435 -1.17 -1.56 27.37
CA PHE A 435 -1.80 -2.41 28.37
C PHE A 435 -0.79 -2.84 29.41
N ASP A 436 -1.25 -3.09 30.63
CA ASP A 436 -0.46 -3.76 31.65
C ASP A 436 -0.89 -5.23 31.82
N LEU A 437 -0.07 -5.99 32.54
CA LEU A 437 -0.37 -7.40 32.79
C LEU A 437 -1.70 -7.60 33.53
N ASN A 438 -2.13 -6.62 34.35
CA ASN A 438 -3.39 -6.74 35.09
C ASN A 438 -4.57 -6.58 34.13
N GLN A 439 -4.46 -5.70 33.15
CA GLN A 439 -5.47 -5.53 32.09
C GLN A 439 -5.57 -6.78 31.22
N LEU A 440 -4.45 -7.39 30.83
CA LEU A 440 -4.45 -8.67 30.09
C LEU A 440 -5.15 -9.77 30.91
N ILE A 441 -4.85 -9.88 32.20
CA ILE A 441 -5.49 -10.85 33.08
C ILE A 441 -6.99 -10.55 33.25
N ALA A 442 -7.37 -9.27 33.36
CA ALA A 442 -8.75 -8.85 33.46
C ALA A 442 -9.55 -9.21 32.20
N LEU A 443 -9.00 -8.91 31.03
CA LEU A 443 -9.59 -9.26 29.74
C LEU A 443 -9.72 -10.77 29.55
N ALA A 444 -8.67 -11.54 29.90
CA ALA A 444 -8.71 -13.00 29.85
C ALA A 444 -9.82 -13.59 30.75
N ARG A 445 -10.03 -13.02 31.91
CA ARG A 445 -11.10 -13.43 32.83
C ARG A 445 -12.49 -13.06 32.32
N TYR A 446 -12.60 -11.92 31.65
CA TYR A 446 -13.84 -11.48 31.02
C TYR A 446 -14.19 -12.38 29.82
N ALA A 447 -13.26 -12.59 28.91
CA ALA A 447 -13.43 -13.46 27.74
C ALA A 447 -13.76 -14.92 28.13
N ALA A 448 -13.19 -15.40 29.25
CA ALA A 448 -13.49 -16.71 29.78
C ALA A 448 -14.80 -16.79 30.62
N GLY A 449 -15.55 -15.71 30.70
CA GLY A 449 -16.80 -15.67 31.50
C GLY A 449 -16.61 -15.77 33.02
N ILE A 450 -15.39 -15.61 33.54
CA ILE A 450 -15.07 -15.66 34.97
C ILE A 450 -15.55 -14.40 35.68
N THR A 451 -15.60 -13.27 34.96
CA THR A 451 -16.11 -12.01 35.47
C THR A 451 -17.08 -11.38 34.46
N THR A 452 -18.05 -10.66 34.98
CA THR A 452 -19.00 -9.86 34.22
C THR A 452 -18.67 -8.36 34.32
N ASP A 453 -17.47 -8.03 34.80
CA ASP A 453 -17.05 -6.65 34.94
C ASP A 453 -16.74 -6.06 33.53
N GLU A 454 -17.69 -5.28 33.02
CA GLU A 454 -17.60 -4.65 31.71
C GLU A 454 -16.38 -3.70 31.55
N SER A 455 -15.79 -3.24 32.66
CA SER A 455 -14.57 -2.45 32.60
C SER A 455 -13.35 -3.24 32.14
N ALA A 456 -13.44 -4.58 32.17
CA ALA A 456 -12.43 -5.50 31.65
C ALA A 456 -12.65 -5.88 30.18
N ALA A 457 -13.79 -5.50 29.61
CA ALA A 457 -14.17 -5.80 28.23
C ALA A 457 -13.53 -4.78 27.28
N ILE A 458 -12.29 -5.04 26.87
CA ILE A 458 -11.53 -4.15 25.98
C ILE A 458 -11.45 -4.82 24.61
N ASP A 459 -12.10 -4.20 23.64
CA ASP A 459 -11.98 -4.55 22.22
C ASP A 459 -10.70 -3.92 21.70
N VAL A 460 -9.63 -4.71 21.63
CA VAL A 460 -8.27 -4.24 21.30
C VAL A 460 -8.07 -4.09 19.80
N ASN A 461 -8.73 -4.94 19.03
CA ASN A 461 -8.62 -4.98 17.57
C ASN A 461 -9.77 -4.21 16.86
N ASN A 462 -10.70 -3.63 17.63
CA ASN A 462 -11.87 -2.87 17.14
C ASN A 462 -12.76 -3.64 16.15
N ASP A 463 -12.88 -4.95 16.32
CA ASP A 463 -13.77 -5.78 15.50
C ASP A 463 -15.22 -5.83 16.03
N GLY A 464 -15.47 -5.21 17.17
CA GLY A 464 -16.78 -5.17 17.84
C GLY A 464 -17.09 -6.42 18.68
N ILE A 465 -16.13 -7.33 18.83
CA ILE A 465 -16.29 -8.60 19.56
C ILE A 465 -15.14 -8.74 20.56
N ILE A 466 -15.45 -8.98 21.84
CA ILE A 466 -14.42 -9.30 22.84
C ILE A 466 -14.11 -10.79 22.77
N SER A 467 -12.92 -11.13 22.28
CA SER A 467 -12.53 -12.50 21.96
C SER A 467 -11.06 -12.81 22.28
N ALA A 468 -10.62 -13.99 21.90
CA ALA A 468 -9.22 -14.39 21.96
C ALA A 468 -8.31 -13.52 21.07
N ALA A 469 -8.85 -12.89 20.02
CA ALA A 469 -8.09 -11.98 19.17
C ALA A 469 -7.62 -10.74 19.94
N ASP A 470 -8.48 -10.20 20.82
CA ASP A 470 -8.13 -9.07 21.70
C ASP A 470 -7.04 -9.42 22.70
N LEU A 471 -7.14 -10.63 23.27
CA LEU A 471 -6.08 -11.15 24.16
C LEU A 471 -4.74 -11.25 23.43
N THR A 472 -4.75 -11.71 22.18
CA THR A 472 -3.56 -11.81 21.36
C THR A 472 -2.98 -10.44 21.06
N ALA A 473 -3.82 -9.50 20.63
CA ALA A 473 -3.41 -8.12 20.33
C ALA A 473 -2.86 -7.41 21.59
N MET A 474 -3.53 -7.57 22.73
CA MET A 474 -3.07 -7.03 24.00
C MET A 474 -1.73 -7.66 24.46
N ALA A 475 -1.57 -8.98 24.32
CA ALA A 475 -0.33 -9.66 24.67
C ALA A 475 0.83 -9.23 23.77
N GLN A 476 0.59 -9.04 22.48
CA GLN A 476 1.58 -8.53 21.54
C GLN A 476 2.03 -7.11 21.91
N SER A 477 1.11 -6.24 22.35
CA SER A 477 1.45 -4.88 22.78
C SER A 477 2.29 -4.84 24.08
N LEU A 478 2.22 -5.88 24.91
CA LEU A 478 3.01 -5.97 26.14
C LEU A 478 4.46 -6.43 25.91
N VAL A 479 4.74 -7.05 24.77
CA VAL A 479 6.08 -7.57 24.44
C VAL A 479 6.77 -6.75 23.33
N SER A 480 6.08 -5.77 22.76
CA SER A 480 6.59 -4.81 21.78
C SER A 480 7.25 -3.60 22.44
#